data_32115fd98a9228e2aaa2016219e0e131
#
_entry.id   32115fd98a9228e2aaa2016219e0e131
#
_cell.length_a   1.000
_cell.length_b   1.000
_cell.length_c   1.000
_cell.angle_alpha   90.00
_cell.angle_beta   90.00
_cell.angle_gamma   90.00
#
_symmetry.space_group_name_H-M   'P 1'
#
loop_
_entity.id
_entity.type
_entity.pdbx_description
1 polymer ?
#
loop_
_entity_poly.entity_id
_entity_poly.type
_entity_poly.pdbx_seq_one_letter_code
_entity_poly.pdbx_strand_id
1 'polypeptide(L)'
;MSDAPTKWRIKSARTVYSNRWITVREYQTVAPTGADALYGLVHMHNLALGVLPIDEQGRTILVGQQRFPFGRYSWELPEGGGLPEITPLEGAQRELAEEAGLKAGSWLQLVGDMHMSNSVTDERAYAFLAWGLSEDHSFAKDSSEELSVRRVSFAEALKRADSGEITDAFTLVMLYKADHLLRTGGLPEELAKLMQAQT
;
A
#
# COMPACT_ATOMS: atom_id res chain seq x y z
N MET A 1 5.72 -38.54 -10.38
CA MET A 1 6.19 -37.92 -9.10
C MET A 1 5.55 -36.54 -9.07
N SER A 2 4.84 -36.18 -8.00
CA SER A 2 4.19 -34.85 -7.96
C SER A 2 5.26 -33.79 -7.72
N ASP A 3 5.41 -32.84 -8.63
CA ASP A 3 6.31 -31.67 -8.50
C ASP A 3 5.82 -30.63 -7.47
N ALA A 4 5.05 -31.04 -6.47
CA ALA A 4 4.61 -30.16 -5.41
C ALA A 4 5.82 -29.75 -4.56
N PRO A 5 6.06 -28.45 -4.37
CA PRO A 5 7.20 -27.97 -3.60
C PRO A 5 7.13 -28.49 -2.15
N THR A 6 8.28 -28.88 -1.61
CA THR A 6 8.40 -29.29 -0.21
C THR A 6 8.08 -28.09 0.68
N LYS A 7 7.20 -28.32 1.67
CA LYS A 7 6.76 -27.27 2.59
C LYS A 7 7.65 -27.20 3.83
N TRP A 8 7.73 -26.00 4.43
CA TRP A 8 8.25 -25.84 5.78
C TRP A 8 7.42 -26.65 6.78
N ARG A 9 8.07 -27.30 7.76
CA ARG A 9 7.40 -28.00 8.85
C ARG A 9 7.69 -27.31 10.16
N ILE A 10 6.64 -26.94 10.89
CA ILE A 10 6.76 -26.27 12.20
C ILE A 10 6.91 -27.38 13.27
N LYS A 11 7.95 -27.29 14.09
CA LYS A 11 8.17 -28.13 15.28
C LYS A 11 7.55 -27.51 16.52
N SER A 12 7.77 -26.22 16.72
CA SER A 12 7.20 -25.44 17.80
C SER A 12 7.14 -23.96 17.43
N ALA A 13 6.32 -23.20 18.14
CA ALA A 13 6.19 -21.76 17.99
C ALA A 13 6.04 -21.10 19.38
N ARG A 14 6.56 -19.88 19.52
CA ARG A 14 6.32 -19.05 20.68
C ARG A 14 6.11 -17.60 20.26
N THR A 15 5.25 -16.87 20.96
CA THR A 15 5.14 -15.43 20.83
C THR A 15 6.27 -14.78 21.63
N VAL A 16 7.01 -13.87 20.97
CA VAL A 16 8.13 -13.14 21.56
C VAL A 16 7.70 -11.73 22.00
N TYR A 17 6.84 -11.10 21.18
CA TYR A 17 6.31 -9.75 21.45
C TYR A 17 4.94 -9.62 20.80
N SER A 18 4.05 -8.84 21.41
CA SER A 18 2.76 -8.49 20.80
C SER A 18 2.29 -7.13 21.29
N ASN A 19 1.68 -6.37 20.39
CA ASN A 19 0.95 -5.14 20.68
C ASN A 19 -0.30 -5.08 19.79
N ARG A 20 -0.99 -3.93 19.72
CA ARG A 20 -2.20 -3.79 18.92
C ARG A 20 -1.98 -3.88 17.40
N TRP A 21 -0.72 -3.73 16.93
CA TRP A 21 -0.38 -3.67 15.51
C TRP A 21 0.26 -4.94 14.99
N ILE A 22 1.12 -5.57 15.80
CA ILE A 22 1.94 -6.71 15.39
C ILE A 22 2.03 -7.79 16.47
N THR A 23 2.28 -9.01 16.01
CA THR A 23 2.73 -10.11 16.87
C THR A 23 4.00 -10.70 16.28
N VAL A 24 5.10 -10.66 17.04
CA VAL A 24 6.36 -11.34 16.65
C VAL A 24 6.36 -12.76 17.18
N ARG A 25 6.52 -13.72 16.26
CA ARG A 25 6.60 -15.16 16.57
C ARG A 25 7.93 -15.74 16.17
N GLU A 26 8.44 -16.63 16.99
CA GLU A 26 9.61 -17.46 16.69
C GLU A 26 9.19 -18.90 16.50
N TYR A 27 9.67 -19.53 15.43
CA TYR A 27 9.35 -20.91 15.07
C TYR A 27 10.61 -21.75 14.98
N GLN A 28 10.62 -22.90 15.67
CA GLN A 28 11.54 -23.97 15.36
C GLN A 28 10.96 -24.77 14.19
N THR A 29 11.69 -24.87 13.11
CA THR A 29 11.19 -25.43 11.85
C THR A 29 12.14 -26.46 11.26
N VAL A 30 11.63 -27.18 10.26
CA VAL A 30 12.44 -27.93 9.29
C VAL A 30 12.20 -27.29 7.92
N ALA A 31 13.28 -26.81 7.32
CA ALA A 31 13.26 -26.22 5.98
C ALA A 31 12.88 -27.26 4.91
N PRO A 32 12.46 -26.84 3.71
CA PRO A 32 12.20 -27.72 2.57
C PRO A 32 13.38 -28.63 2.20
N THR A 33 14.60 -28.21 2.51
CA THR A 33 15.84 -29.01 2.33
C THR A 33 16.02 -30.13 3.34
N GLY A 34 15.21 -30.17 4.40
CA GLY A 34 15.33 -31.11 5.51
C GLY A 34 16.17 -30.59 6.69
N ALA A 35 16.82 -29.44 6.56
CA ALA A 35 17.63 -28.87 7.62
C ALA A 35 16.78 -28.23 8.72
N ASP A 36 17.23 -28.29 9.96
CA ASP A 36 16.65 -27.55 11.08
C ASP A 36 16.93 -26.07 10.91
N ALA A 37 15.92 -25.24 11.18
CA ALA A 37 16.00 -23.79 11.02
C ALA A 37 15.17 -23.05 12.08
N LEU A 38 15.65 -21.87 12.44
CA LEU A 38 14.91 -20.89 13.23
C LEU A 38 14.27 -19.88 12.28
N TYR A 39 12.97 -19.60 12.44
CA TYR A 39 12.26 -18.61 11.63
C TYR A 39 11.58 -17.57 12.54
N GLY A 40 11.86 -16.29 12.30
CA GLY A 40 11.17 -15.17 12.93
C GLY A 40 10.11 -14.62 11.97
N LEU A 41 8.88 -14.47 12.44
CA LEU A 41 7.77 -13.90 11.68
C LEU A 41 7.19 -12.70 12.43
N VAL A 42 7.03 -11.59 11.72
CA VAL A 42 6.20 -10.47 12.17
C VAL A 42 4.83 -10.63 11.53
N HIS A 43 3.85 -11.00 12.35
CA HIS A 43 2.44 -11.09 11.94
C HIS A 43 1.82 -9.70 12.06
N MET A 44 1.30 -9.18 10.95
CA MET A 44 0.59 -7.89 10.88
C MET A 44 -0.90 -8.12 11.17
N HIS A 45 -1.47 -7.30 12.07
CA HIS A 45 -2.88 -7.43 12.42
C HIS A 45 -3.81 -6.77 11.39
N ASN A 46 -3.28 -5.83 10.62
CA ASN A 46 -4.01 -5.09 9.59
C ASN A 46 -3.49 -5.42 8.18
N LEU A 47 -4.33 -5.16 7.19
CA LEU A 47 -3.92 -5.08 5.78
C LEU A 47 -3.26 -3.72 5.52
N ALA A 48 -2.31 -3.65 4.59
CA ALA A 48 -1.86 -2.38 4.04
C ALA A 48 -2.77 -1.99 2.86
N LEU A 49 -3.31 -0.77 2.90
CA LEU A 49 -4.24 -0.25 1.89
C LEU A 49 -3.68 1.03 1.29
N GLY A 50 -3.65 1.13 -0.03
CA GLY A 50 -3.13 2.30 -0.73
C GLY A 50 -4.09 2.80 -1.81
N VAL A 51 -4.08 4.11 -2.04
CA VAL A 51 -4.92 4.76 -3.04
C VAL A 51 -4.08 5.69 -3.92
N LEU A 52 -4.19 5.53 -5.24
CA LEU A 52 -3.74 6.51 -6.22
C LEU A 52 -4.96 7.33 -6.67
N PRO A 53 -5.25 8.49 -6.06
CA PRO A 53 -6.35 9.34 -6.47
C PRO A 53 -5.94 10.19 -7.68
N ILE A 54 -6.83 10.30 -8.68
CA ILE A 54 -6.63 11.16 -9.86
C ILE A 54 -7.79 12.16 -9.93
N ASP A 55 -7.47 13.45 -9.90
CA ASP A 55 -8.46 14.52 -10.02
C ASP A 55 -8.81 14.82 -11.48
N GLU A 56 -9.80 15.73 -11.68
CA GLU A 56 -10.27 16.14 -13.01
C GLU A 56 -9.20 16.85 -13.86
N GLN A 57 -8.11 17.29 -13.24
CA GLN A 57 -6.95 17.88 -13.91
C GLN A 57 -5.83 16.87 -14.14
N GLY A 58 -6.05 15.56 -13.89
CA GLY A 58 -5.03 14.51 -14.05
C GLY A 58 -3.92 14.55 -12.98
N ARG A 59 -4.14 15.25 -11.86
CA ARG A 59 -3.19 15.34 -10.76
C ARG A 59 -3.49 14.25 -9.73
N THR A 60 -2.43 13.81 -9.08
CA THR A 60 -2.53 12.96 -7.89
C THR A 60 -2.27 13.75 -6.61
N ILE A 61 -2.47 13.09 -5.49
CA ILE A 61 -2.23 13.64 -4.17
C ILE A 61 -1.09 12.86 -3.54
N LEU A 62 -0.10 13.59 -3.03
CA LEU A 62 0.93 13.06 -2.17
C LEU A 62 0.66 13.51 -0.74
N VAL A 63 0.83 12.59 0.19
CA VAL A 63 0.78 12.80 1.63
C VAL A 63 2.21 12.73 2.15
N GLY A 64 2.60 13.74 2.92
CA GLY A 64 3.94 13.82 3.49
C GLY A 64 3.89 13.69 5.00
N GLN A 65 4.76 12.86 5.57
CA GLN A 65 4.86 12.66 7.00
C GLN A 65 6.26 12.27 7.46
N GLN A 66 6.50 12.41 8.76
CA GLN A 66 7.74 11.95 9.39
C GLN A 66 7.63 10.45 9.71
N ARG A 67 8.32 9.59 8.97
CA ARG A 67 8.32 8.14 9.23
C ARG A 67 9.29 7.80 10.36
N PHE A 68 8.72 7.38 11.50
CA PHE A 68 9.48 7.05 12.72
C PHE A 68 10.59 6.02 12.50
N PRO A 69 10.38 4.89 11.75
CA PRO A 69 11.42 3.87 11.61
C PRO A 69 12.69 4.37 10.90
N PHE A 70 12.55 5.37 10.03
CA PHE A 70 13.67 5.91 9.24
C PHE A 70 14.18 7.25 9.76
N GLY A 71 13.46 7.91 10.69
CA GLY A 71 13.81 9.21 11.22
C GLY A 71 13.85 10.32 10.16
N ARG A 72 13.09 10.16 9.07
CA ARG A 72 13.07 11.11 7.94
C ARG A 72 11.66 11.37 7.41
N TYR A 73 11.52 12.50 6.74
CA TYR A 73 10.29 12.86 6.05
C TYR A 73 10.13 12.03 4.77
N SER A 74 8.91 11.57 4.50
CA SER A 74 8.56 10.77 3.34
C SER A 74 7.34 11.36 2.64
N TRP A 75 7.37 11.36 1.30
CA TRP A 75 6.23 11.63 0.46
C TRP A 75 5.70 10.33 -0.10
N GLU A 76 4.41 10.09 0.08
CA GLU A 76 3.74 8.83 -0.23
C GLU A 76 2.37 9.12 -0.88
N LEU A 77 1.75 8.13 -1.47
CA LEU A 77 0.32 8.19 -1.79
C LEU A 77 -0.49 7.98 -0.50
N PRO A 78 -1.78 8.37 -0.46
CA PRO A 78 -2.64 8.02 0.67
C PRO A 78 -2.61 6.51 0.94
N GLU A 79 -2.20 6.13 2.16
CA GLU A 79 -2.05 4.73 2.54
C GLU A 79 -2.12 4.51 4.05
N GLY A 80 -2.73 3.40 4.45
CA GLY A 80 -2.83 3.08 5.87
C GLY A 80 -3.31 1.66 6.15
N GLY A 81 -3.74 1.42 7.37
CA GLY A 81 -4.08 0.09 7.87
C GLY A 81 -5.57 -0.24 7.78
N GLY A 82 -5.94 -1.28 7.02
CA GLY A 82 -7.31 -1.80 6.97
C GLY A 82 -7.56 -2.91 7.97
N LEU A 83 -8.66 -2.82 8.72
CA LEU A 83 -9.10 -3.89 9.60
C LEU A 83 -9.50 -5.13 8.78
N PRO A 84 -9.21 -6.36 9.25
CA PRO A 84 -9.55 -7.58 8.53
C PRO A 84 -11.06 -7.82 8.33
N GLU A 85 -11.89 -7.16 9.13
CA GLU A 85 -13.36 -7.32 9.13
C GLU A 85 -14.05 -6.52 8.02
N ILE A 86 -13.37 -5.56 7.40
CA ILE A 86 -13.90 -4.76 6.29
C ILE A 86 -13.22 -5.18 4.98
N THR A 87 -13.87 -4.90 3.86
CA THR A 87 -13.25 -5.17 2.56
C THR A 87 -12.05 -4.24 2.32
N PRO A 88 -11.03 -4.67 1.56
CA PRO A 88 -9.91 -3.79 1.22
C PRO A 88 -10.34 -2.48 0.55
N LEU A 89 -11.42 -2.50 -0.24
CA LEU A 89 -11.95 -1.28 -0.86
C LEU A 89 -12.55 -0.32 0.17
N GLU A 90 -13.36 -0.81 1.11
CA GLU A 90 -13.92 0.04 2.17
C GLU A 90 -12.83 0.67 3.03
N GLY A 91 -11.77 -0.10 3.34
CA GLY A 91 -10.61 0.43 4.05
C GLY A 91 -9.87 1.50 3.24
N ALA A 92 -9.64 1.29 1.94
CA ALA A 92 -9.01 2.28 1.06
C ALA A 92 -9.85 3.57 0.93
N GLN A 93 -11.18 3.46 0.90
CA GLN A 93 -12.09 4.60 0.91
C GLN A 93 -11.95 5.42 2.20
N ARG A 94 -11.82 4.75 3.32
CA ARG A 94 -11.59 5.39 4.62
C ARG A 94 -10.25 6.13 4.65
N GLU A 95 -9.15 5.50 4.22
CA GLU A 95 -7.83 6.11 4.20
C GLU A 95 -7.80 7.37 3.30
N LEU A 96 -8.43 7.32 2.11
CA LEU A 96 -8.55 8.48 1.25
C LEU A 96 -9.29 9.65 1.92
N ALA A 97 -10.32 9.37 2.69
CA ALA A 97 -11.08 10.38 3.42
C ALA A 97 -10.32 10.93 4.64
N GLU A 98 -9.66 10.07 5.42
CA GLU A 98 -8.90 10.46 6.61
C GLU A 98 -7.68 11.31 6.26
N GLU A 99 -6.88 10.90 5.28
CA GLU A 99 -5.62 11.55 4.94
C GLU A 99 -5.77 12.72 3.97
N ALA A 100 -6.66 12.57 2.96
CA ALA A 100 -6.82 13.58 1.91
C ALA A 100 -8.12 14.40 2.01
N GLY A 101 -9.08 14.01 2.84
CA GLY A 101 -10.39 14.68 2.94
C GLY A 101 -11.24 14.46 1.69
N LEU A 102 -11.11 13.34 1.01
CA LEU A 102 -11.72 13.07 -0.27
C LEU A 102 -12.45 11.73 -0.31
N LYS A 103 -13.45 11.65 -1.19
CA LYS A 103 -14.06 10.40 -1.68
C LYS A 103 -14.03 10.36 -3.20
N ALA A 104 -14.16 9.17 -3.76
CA ALA A 104 -14.15 8.95 -5.21
C ALA A 104 -15.41 8.28 -5.70
N GLY A 105 -15.87 8.66 -6.89
CA GLY A 105 -17.02 8.04 -7.55
C GLY A 105 -16.68 6.72 -8.26
N SER A 106 -15.40 6.52 -8.61
CA SER A 106 -14.94 5.36 -9.39
C SER A 106 -13.66 4.79 -8.83
N TRP A 107 -13.53 3.45 -8.90
CA TRP A 107 -12.43 2.70 -8.31
C TRP A 107 -11.98 1.57 -9.25
N LEU A 108 -10.66 1.39 -9.36
CA LEU A 108 -10.04 0.27 -10.06
C LEU A 108 -8.97 -0.35 -9.17
N GLN A 109 -9.06 -1.64 -8.90
CA GLN A 109 -8.00 -2.32 -8.16
C GLN A 109 -6.73 -2.40 -9.01
N LEU A 110 -5.65 -1.76 -8.55
CA LEU A 110 -4.34 -1.77 -9.20
C LEU A 110 -3.56 -3.03 -8.83
N VAL A 111 -3.55 -3.35 -7.55
CA VAL A 111 -2.83 -4.51 -7.01
C VAL A 111 -3.72 -5.18 -5.96
N GLY A 112 -3.76 -6.50 -5.98
CA GLY A 112 -4.44 -7.30 -4.99
C GLY A 112 -3.54 -8.36 -4.41
N ASP A 113 -3.64 -8.58 -3.10
CA ASP A 113 -2.89 -9.60 -2.35
C ASP A 113 -1.36 -9.52 -2.56
N MET A 114 -0.81 -8.31 -2.53
CA MET A 114 0.62 -8.11 -2.65
C MET A 114 1.30 -8.38 -1.29
N HIS A 115 2.45 -9.04 -1.33
CA HIS A 115 3.28 -9.30 -0.15
C HIS A 115 4.35 -8.21 -0.02
N MET A 116 4.33 -7.47 1.08
CA MET A 116 5.24 -6.33 1.29
C MET A 116 6.68 -6.79 1.59
N SER A 117 6.84 -7.76 2.50
CA SER A 117 8.15 -8.31 2.83
C SER A 117 8.04 -9.80 3.17
N ASN A 118 7.84 -10.62 2.15
CA ASN A 118 7.47 -12.03 2.22
C ASN A 118 8.49 -12.98 2.89
N SER A 119 9.65 -12.48 3.26
CA SER A 119 10.66 -13.26 4.00
C SER A 119 10.59 -13.07 5.51
N VAL A 120 9.91 -12.00 6.01
CA VAL A 120 9.93 -11.64 7.43
C VAL A 120 8.54 -11.29 7.96
N THR A 121 7.60 -10.86 7.12
CA THR A 121 6.22 -10.56 7.50
C THR A 121 5.22 -11.35 6.68
N ASP A 122 4.00 -11.47 7.19
CA ASP A 122 2.82 -11.93 6.45
C ASP A 122 1.92 -10.76 6.02
N GLU A 123 2.47 -9.55 5.96
CA GLU A 123 1.76 -8.35 5.54
C GLU A 123 1.26 -8.47 4.11
N ARG A 124 -0.02 -8.19 3.94
CA ARG A 124 -0.70 -8.20 2.65
C ARG A 124 -1.19 -6.80 2.31
N ALA A 125 -0.96 -6.37 1.08
CA ALA A 125 -1.35 -5.05 0.62
C ALA A 125 -2.31 -5.10 -0.56
N TYR A 126 -3.22 -4.11 -0.62
CA TYR A 126 -4.16 -3.90 -1.70
C TYR A 126 -4.13 -2.43 -2.11
N ALA A 127 -3.99 -2.18 -3.40
CA ALA A 127 -3.93 -0.84 -3.95
C ALA A 127 -5.04 -0.58 -4.94
N PHE A 128 -5.57 0.64 -4.91
CA PHE A 128 -6.65 1.09 -5.77
C PHE A 128 -6.29 2.40 -6.46
N LEU A 129 -6.75 2.55 -7.69
CA LEU A 129 -6.81 3.80 -8.41
C LEU A 129 -8.23 4.36 -8.26
N ALA A 130 -8.34 5.66 -7.95
CA ALA A 130 -9.61 6.31 -7.65
C ALA A 130 -9.76 7.61 -8.46
N TRP A 131 -10.94 7.88 -9.04
CA TRP A 131 -11.23 9.11 -9.77
C TRP A 131 -12.68 9.56 -9.59
N GLY A 132 -13.03 10.74 -10.13
CA GLY A 132 -14.30 11.38 -9.80
C GLY A 132 -14.31 11.85 -8.36
N LEU A 133 -13.24 12.60 -7.98
CA LEU A 133 -13.00 13.00 -6.61
C LEU A 133 -13.95 14.12 -6.17
N SER A 134 -14.37 14.06 -4.92
CA SER A 134 -15.12 15.13 -4.24
C SER A 134 -14.72 15.19 -2.77
N GLU A 135 -15.01 16.31 -2.10
CA GLU A 135 -14.70 16.46 -0.69
C GLU A 135 -15.47 15.47 0.19
N ASP A 136 -14.79 14.96 1.20
CA ASP A 136 -15.36 14.11 2.24
C ASP A 136 -14.74 14.48 3.59
N HIS A 137 -15.58 14.92 4.52
CA HIS A 137 -15.20 15.26 5.87
C HIS A 137 -15.87 14.34 6.90
N SER A 138 -16.33 13.16 6.46
CA SER A 138 -17.01 12.16 7.32
C SER A 138 -16.07 11.53 8.33
N PHE A 139 -14.76 11.54 8.06
CA PHE A 139 -13.75 10.94 8.92
C PHE A 139 -12.83 12.02 9.50
N ALA A 140 -12.51 11.86 10.79
CA ALA A 140 -11.52 12.69 11.45
C ALA A 140 -10.11 12.19 11.10
N LYS A 141 -9.19 13.12 10.89
CA LYS A 141 -7.76 12.78 10.77
C LYS A 141 -7.26 12.11 12.04
N ASP A 142 -6.34 11.15 11.91
CA ASP A 142 -5.68 10.58 13.08
C ASP A 142 -4.89 11.69 13.80
N SER A 143 -5.18 11.89 15.08
CA SER A 143 -4.54 12.93 15.90
C SER A 143 -3.07 12.65 16.20
N SER A 144 -2.59 11.45 15.93
CA SER A 144 -1.18 11.06 16.09
C SER A 144 -0.34 11.36 14.85
N GLU A 145 -0.96 11.79 13.74
CA GLU A 145 -0.29 12.06 12.46
C GLU A 145 -0.32 13.54 12.09
N GLU A 146 0.85 14.10 11.82
CA GLU A 146 0.99 15.43 11.24
C GLU A 146 1.23 15.28 9.72
N LEU A 147 0.14 15.36 8.95
CA LEU A 147 0.16 15.13 7.51
C LEU A 147 0.21 16.43 6.72
N SER A 148 1.11 16.49 5.75
CA SER A 148 1.12 17.50 4.68
C SER A 148 0.51 16.91 3.41
N VAL A 149 -0.40 17.65 2.77
CA VAL A 149 -1.06 17.20 1.53
C VAL A 149 -0.61 18.08 0.37
N ARG A 150 -0.17 17.46 -0.74
CA ARG A 150 0.27 18.16 -1.95
C ARG A 150 -0.36 17.53 -3.18
N ARG A 151 -0.93 18.38 -4.06
CA ARG A 151 -1.37 17.97 -5.40
C ARG A 151 -0.24 18.19 -6.40
N VAL A 152 0.08 17.15 -7.16
CA VAL A 152 1.10 17.17 -8.23
C VAL A 152 0.54 16.48 -9.47
N SER A 153 1.05 16.80 -10.68
CA SER A 153 0.69 16.01 -11.86
C SER A 153 1.14 14.55 -11.69
N PHE A 154 0.46 13.61 -12.34
CA PHE A 154 0.88 12.21 -12.33
C PHE A 154 2.33 12.05 -12.84
N ALA A 155 2.69 12.80 -13.90
CA ALA A 155 4.04 12.83 -14.43
C ALA A 155 5.08 13.35 -13.41
N GLU A 156 4.74 14.37 -12.63
CA GLU A 156 5.63 14.86 -11.56
C GLU A 156 5.79 13.84 -10.44
N ALA A 157 4.74 13.11 -10.07
CA ALA A 157 4.85 12.03 -9.09
C ALA A 157 5.78 10.90 -9.58
N LEU A 158 5.66 10.51 -10.86
CA LEU A 158 6.59 9.55 -11.48
C LEU A 158 8.04 10.06 -11.47
N LYS A 159 8.27 11.32 -11.84
CA LYS A 159 9.60 11.92 -11.82
C LYS A 159 10.23 11.91 -10.42
N ARG A 160 9.44 12.15 -9.38
CA ARG A 160 9.89 12.05 -7.98
C ARG A 160 10.20 10.62 -7.57
N ALA A 161 9.44 9.65 -8.07
CA ALA A 161 9.73 8.23 -7.91
C ALA A 161 11.05 7.84 -8.59
N ASP A 162 11.24 8.23 -9.84
CA ASP A 162 12.45 7.96 -10.63
C ASP A 162 13.71 8.62 -10.05
N SER A 163 13.58 9.80 -9.46
CA SER A 163 14.69 10.52 -8.82
C SER A 163 15.07 9.98 -7.44
N GLY A 164 14.24 9.10 -6.84
CA GLY A 164 14.43 8.61 -5.49
C GLY A 164 14.01 9.59 -4.39
N GLU A 165 13.25 10.64 -4.71
CA GLU A 165 12.60 11.49 -3.71
C GLU A 165 11.46 10.73 -3.02
N ILE A 166 10.66 9.99 -3.79
CA ILE A 166 9.70 9.01 -3.26
C ILE A 166 10.42 7.67 -3.13
N THR A 167 10.49 7.15 -1.93
CA THR A 167 11.21 5.90 -1.60
C THR A 167 10.31 4.84 -0.97
N ASP A 168 9.05 5.17 -0.70
CA ASP A 168 8.10 4.19 -0.21
C ASP A 168 7.78 3.16 -1.30
N ALA A 169 7.96 1.87 -0.97
CA ALA A 169 7.81 0.79 -1.94
C ALA A 169 6.36 0.63 -2.42
N PHE A 170 5.40 0.86 -1.55
CA PHE A 170 3.99 0.71 -1.88
C PHE A 170 3.53 1.81 -2.84
N THR A 171 3.89 3.05 -2.56
CA THR A 171 3.70 4.20 -3.48
C THR A 171 4.36 3.96 -4.83
N LEU A 172 5.63 3.46 -4.86
CA LEU A 172 6.33 3.16 -6.11
C LEU A 172 5.58 2.11 -6.95
N VAL A 173 5.10 1.03 -6.32
CA VAL A 173 4.32 0.00 -7.02
C VAL A 173 3.04 0.59 -7.61
N MET A 174 2.31 1.42 -6.88
CA MET A 174 1.09 2.06 -7.37
C MET A 174 1.35 2.97 -8.56
N LEU A 175 2.37 3.82 -8.49
CA LEU A 175 2.74 4.76 -9.57
C LEU A 175 3.18 4.01 -10.82
N TYR A 176 4.12 3.06 -10.72
CA TYR A 176 4.62 2.33 -11.87
C TYR A 176 3.58 1.37 -12.47
N LYS A 177 2.71 0.78 -11.65
CA LYS A 177 1.62 -0.05 -12.16
C LYS A 177 0.60 0.78 -12.95
N ALA A 178 0.24 1.97 -12.45
CA ALA A 178 -0.66 2.88 -13.13
C ALA A 178 -0.05 3.40 -14.44
N ASP A 179 1.23 3.78 -14.44
CA ASP A 179 1.95 4.18 -15.66
C ASP A 179 2.01 3.06 -16.71
N HIS A 180 2.29 1.84 -16.27
CA HIS A 180 2.25 0.69 -17.16
C HIS A 180 0.86 0.51 -17.81
N LEU A 181 -0.20 0.56 -17.00
CA LEU A 181 -1.58 0.43 -17.50
C LEU A 181 -1.94 1.60 -18.45
N LEU A 182 -1.52 2.82 -18.13
CA LEU A 182 -1.72 3.98 -18.99
C LEU A 182 -1.05 3.79 -20.37
N ARG A 183 0.20 3.37 -20.39
CA ARG A 183 0.96 3.15 -21.63
C ARG A 183 0.48 1.96 -22.46
N THR A 184 -0.10 0.96 -21.83
CA THR A 184 -0.57 -0.26 -22.51
C THR A 184 -2.07 -0.27 -22.81
N GLY A 185 -2.78 0.84 -22.52
CA GLY A 185 -4.23 0.93 -22.75
C GLY A 185 -5.08 0.09 -21.78
N GLY A 186 -4.54 -0.24 -20.61
CA GLY A 186 -5.23 -1.02 -19.57
C GLY A 186 -6.11 -0.22 -18.64
N LEU A 187 -6.16 1.12 -18.79
CA LEU A 187 -7.04 1.99 -18.00
C LEU A 187 -8.35 2.29 -18.73
N PRO A 188 -9.44 2.60 -17.99
CA PRO A 188 -10.64 3.20 -18.60
C PRO A 188 -10.29 4.44 -19.41
N GLU A 189 -10.94 4.61 -20.57
CA GLU A 189 -10.59 5.66 -21.53
C GLU A 189 -10.68 7.08 -20.93
N GLU A 190 -11.72 7.34 -20.13
CA GLU A 190 -11.91 8.63 -19.44
C GLU A 190 -10.74 8.96 -18.51
N LEU A 191 -10.29 7.96 -17.72
CA LEU A 191 -9.18 8.11 -16.79
C LEU A 191 -7.85 8.30 -17.52
N ALA A 192 -7.60 7.50 -18.58
CA ALA A 192 -6.41 7.62 -19.37
C ALA A 192 -6.27 9.03 -19.99
N LYS A 193 -7.37 9.62 -20.46
CA LYS A 193 -7.40 10.99 -20.98
C LYS A 193 -7.04 12.04 -19.91
N LEU A 194 -7.56 11.88 -18.68
CA LEU A 194 -7.21 12.78 -17.56
C LEU A 194 -5.72 12.73 -17.24
N MET A 195 -5.16 11.53 -17.14
CA MET A 195 -3.75 11.33 -16.79
C MET A 195 -2.78 11.79 -17.89
N GLN A 196 -3.17 11.72 -19.17
CA GLN A 196 -2.36 12.16 -20.31
C GLN A 196 -2.39 13.70 -20.51
N ALA A 197 -3.40 14.38 -20.06
CA ALA A 197 -3.55 15.83 -20.27
C ALA A 197 -2.46 16.66 -19.55
N GLN A 198 -1.60 16.05 -18.76
CA GLN A 198 -0.55 16.70 -17.95
C GLN A 198 0.90 16.27 -18.35
N THR A 199 1.03 15.56 -19.46
CA THR A 199 2.36 15.16 -20.00
C THR A 199 2.99 16.23 -20.89
#